data_0339feadedd9f2b273de640fb05ba36e
#
_entry.id   0339feadedd9f2b273de640fb05ba36e
#
_cell.length_a   1.000
_cell.length_b   1.000
_cell.length_c   1.000
_cell.angle_alpha   90.00
_cell.angle_beta   90.00
_cell.angle_gamma   90.00
#
_symmetry.space_group_name_H-M   'P 1'
#
loop_
_entity.id
_entity.type
_entity.pdbx_description
1 polymer ?
#
loop_
_entity_poly.entity_id
_entity_poly.type
_entity_poly.pdbx_seq_one_letter_code
_entity_poly.pdbx_strand_id
1 'polypeptide(L)'
;MRPVDKGEAPDKEFKKYQEAEPYLEKRVGAYCSFCELPINHVPEVEHKEAKARGGDEISWTNLLLSCKYCNTRKGAIVEKGDKQKYLWPDEDDTFHAFSYDTEIPKLNERYLQSQGRRLDRKRKICFIL
;
A
#
# COMPACT_ATOMS: atom_id res chain seq x y z
N MET A 1 6.54 6.82 5.96
CA MET A 1 5.42 5.83 5.84
C MET A 1 5.72 4.68 6.79
N ARG A 2 4.81 4.40 7.67
CA ARG A 2 4.95 3.31 8.64
C ARG A 2 4.83 1.96 7.93
N PRO A 3 5.77 1.02 8.11
CA PRO A 3 5.58 -0.35 7.69
C PRO A 3 4.37 -0.97 8.41
N VAL A 4 3.60 -1.78 7.71
CA VAL A 4 2.47 -2.52 8.28
C VAL A 4 2.68 -4.02 8.11
N ASP A 5 2.43 -4.77 9.17
CA ASP A 5 2.45 -6.23 9.13
C ASP A 5 1.02 -6.76 9.16
N LYS A 6 0.51 -7.13 7.99
CA LYS A 6 -0.82 -7.76 7.92
C LYS A 6 -0.76 -9.28 8.01
N GLY A 7 0.44 -9.86 8.09
CA GLY A 7 0.63 -11.30 8.20
C GLY A 7 0.08 -12.10 7.03
N GLU A 8 -0.01 -13.40 7.22
CA GLU A 8 -0.57 -14.31 6.23
C GLU A 8 -2.08 -14.13 6.05
N ALA A 9 -2.58 -14.55 4.90
CA ALA A 9 -4.01 -14.53 4.63
C ALA A 9 -4.80 -15.25 5.74
N PRO A 10 -5.93 -14.70 6.20
CA PRO A 10 -6.79 -15.40 7.13
C PRO A 10 -7.32 -16.69 6.52
N ASP A 11 -7.64 -17.67 7.39
CA ASP A 11 -8.24 -18.94 6.99
C ASP A 11 -9.72 -18.74 6.62
N LYS A 12 -9.93 -17.96 5.59
CA LYS A 12 -11.24 -17.63 5.02
C LYS A 12 -11.11 -17.28 3.55
N GLU A 13 -11.92 -17.91 2.73
CA GLU A 13 -12.08 -17.54 1.33
C GLU A 13 -13.03 -16.33 1.21
N PHE A 14 -12.53 -15.24 0.63
CA PHE A 14 -13.34 -14.06 0.35
C PHE A 14 -14.07 -14.22 -0.97
N LYS A 15 -15.36 -13.89 -0.97
CA LYS A 15 -16.17 -13.77 -2.18
C LYS A 15 -16.15 -12.36 -2.76
N LYS A 16 -15.94 -11.38 -1.87
CA LYS A 16 -15.83 -9.96 -2.21
C LYS A 16 -14.67 -9.35 -1.43
N TYR A 17 -13.93 -8.44 -2.06
CA TYR A 17 -12.77 -7.83 -1.41
C TYR A 17 -13.12 -7.03 -0.14
N GLN A 18 -14.33 -6.47 -0.05
CA GLN A 18 -14.80 -5.76 1.14
C GLN A 18 -14.83 -6.64 2.39
N GLU A 19 -14.98 -7.95 2.23
CA GLU A 19 -14.95 -8.90 3.35
C GLU A 19 -13.58 -8.96 4.03
N ALA A 20 -12.52 -8.49 3.38
CA ALA A 20 -11.18 -8.42 3.95
C ALA A 20 -11.04 -7.28 4.99
N GLU A 21 -11.89 -6.26 4.95
CA GLU A 21 -11.78 -5.06 5.80
C GLU A 21 -11.63 -5.38 7.30
N PRO A 22 -12.53 -6.16 7.95
CA PRO A 22 -12.39 -6.42 9.39
C PRO A 22 -11.12 -7.19 9.74
N TYR A 23 -10.62 -8.03 8.84
CA TYR A 23 -9.35 -8.74 9.03
C TYR A 23 -8.14 -7.81 8.90
N LEU A 24 -8.16 -6.91 7.93
CA LEU A 24 -7.13 -5.88 7.77
C LEU A 24 -7.11 -4.96 8.98
N GLU A 25 -8.26 -4.45 9.42
CA GLU A 25 -8.37 -3.58 10.58
C GLU A 25 -7.84 -4.27 11.86
N LYS A 26 -8.17 -5.52 12.06
CA LYS A 26 -7.68 -6.30 13.23
C LYS A 26 -6.15 -6.45 13.20
N ARG A 27 -5.53 -6.58 12.02
CA ARG A 27 -4.09 -6.83 11.86
C ARG A 27 -3.25 -5.56 11.89
N VAL A 28 -3.71 -4.51 11.24
CA VAL A 28 -2.92 -3.27 11.06
C VAL A 28 -3.48 -2.07 11.82
N GLY A 29 -4.64 -2.21 12.45
CA GLY A 29 -5.36 -1.14 13.13
C GLY A 29 -6.22 -0.32 12.16
N ALA A 30 -7.10 0.52 12.71
CA ALA A 30 -8.02 1.37 11.94
C ALA A 30 -7.31 2.63 11.41
N TYR A 31 -6.26 2.44 10.64
CA TYR A 31 -5.43 3.48 10.05
C TYR A 31 -5.23 3.24 8.56
N CYS A 32 -5.16 4.31 7.80
CA CYS A 32 -4.77 4.25 6.40
C CYS A 32 -3.33 3.72 6.26
N SER A 33 -3.14 2.67 5.47
CA SER A 33 -1.81 2.07 5.27
C SER A 33 -0.82 3.03 4.59
N PHE A 34 -1.31 4.07 3.93
CA PHE A 34 -0.48 5.02 3.19
C PHE A 34 -0.19 6.30 3.98
N CYS A 35 -1.20 7.01 4.47
CA CYS A 35 -1.03 8.30 5.15
C CYS A 35 -1.17 8.23 6.67
N GLU A 36 -1.47 7.06 7.22
CA GLU A 36 -1.60 6.79 8.66
C GLU A 36 -2.76 7.53 9.35
N LEU A 37 -3.65 8.16 8.57
CA LEU A 37 -4.85 8.82 9.10
C LEU A 37 -5.76 7.79 9.77
N PRO A 38 -6.31 8.07 10.97
CA PRO A 38 -7.36 7.24 11.57
C PRO A 38 -8.60 7.19 10.68
N ILE A 39 -9.13 5.99 10.43
CA ILE A 39 -10.25 5.74 9.52
C ILE A 39 -11.36 4.90 10.13
N ASN A 40 -11.63 5.11 11.42
CA ASN A 40 -12.57 4.28 12.20
C ASN A 40 -13.98 4.17 11.62
N HIS A 41 -14.41 5.13 10.81
CA HIS A 41 -15.80 5.20 10.34
C HIS A 41 -15.94 5.10 8.81
N VAL A 42 -14.86 5.20 8.06
CA VAL A 42 -14.90 5.09 6.58
C VAL A 42 -13.64 4.41 6.04
N PRO A 43 -13.32 3.19 6.49
CA PRO A 43 -12.22 2.43 5.91
C PRO A 43 -12.59 1.97 4.50
N GLU A 44 -11.61 1.95 3.61
CA GLU A 44 -11.74 1.38 2.27
C GLU A 44 -10.69 0.28 2.08
N VAL A 45 -11.05 -0.78 1.38
CA VAL A 45 -10.11 -1.80 0.93
C VAL A 45 -9.56 -1.38 -0.43
N GLU A 46 -8.25 -1.18 -0.48
CA GLU A 46 -7.54 -0.73 -1.68
C GLU A 46 -6.79 -1.89 -2.33
N HIS A 47 -6.81 -1.95 -3.64
CA HIS A 47 -6.04 -2.91 -4.43
C HIS A 47 -4.69 -2.32 -4.79
N LYS A 48 -3.57 -3.00 -4.47
CA LYS A 48 -2.24 -2.56 -4.90
C LYS A 48 -2.18 -2.50 -6.42
N GLU A 49 -2.40 -3.61 -7.09
CA GLU A 49 -2.67 -3.66 -8.52
C GLU A 49 -4.16 -3.50 -8.76
N ALA A 50 -4.54 -2.46 -9.48
CA ALA A 50 -5.94 -2.08 -9.67
C ALA A 50 -6.75 -3.19 -10.34
N LYS A 51 -7.89 -3.57 -9.74
CA LYS A 51 -8.78 -4.58 -10.34
C LYS A 51 -9.26 -4.19 -11.74
N ALA A 52 -9.50 -2.90 -11.98
CA ALA A 52 -9.88 -2.37 -13.29
C ALA A 52 -8.79 -2.56 -14.36
N ARG A 53 -7.56 -2.88 -13.96
CA ARG A 53 -6.42 -3.11 -14.84
C ARG A 53 -5.80 -4.50 -14.67
N GLY A 54 -6.60 -5.47 -14.29
CA GLY A 54 -6.24 -6.88 -14.22
C GLY A 54 -5.68 -7.36 -12.89
N GLY A 55 -5.58 -6.50 -11.87
CA GLY A 55 -5.16 -6.90 -10.53
C GLY A 55 -6.14 -7.89 -9.90
N ASP A 56 -5.63 -8.78 -9.04
CA ASP A 56 -6.46 -9.75 -8.34
C ASP A 56 -7.42 -9.05 -7.39
N GLU A 57 -8.71 -9.37 -7.50
CA GLU A 57 -9.77 -8.68 -6.77
C GLU A 57 -9.85 -9.08 -5.29
N ILE A 58 -9.53 -10.33 -4.95
CA ILE A 58 -9.75 -10.90 -3.62
C ILE A 58 -8.49 -11.44 -2.93
N SER A 59 -7.34 -11.42 -3.60
CA SER A 59 -6.10 -11.91 -3.03
C SER A 59 -5.63 -11.02 -1.87
N TRP A 60 -5.42 -11.61 -0.69
CA TRP A 60 -4.91 -10.92 0.50
C TRP A 60 -3.64 -10.11 0.23
N THR A 61 -2.72 -10.66 -0.57
CA THR A 61 -1.47 -10.00 -0.93
C THR A 61 -1.66 -8.73 -1.75
N ASN A 62 -2.82 -8.57 -2.40
CA ASN A 62 -3.16 -7.40 -3.22
C ASN A 62 -4.00 -6.35 -2.48
N LEU A 63 -4.38 -6.59 -1.22
CA LEU A 63 -5.31 -5.74 -0.47
C LEU A 63 -4.62 -4.99 0.67
N LEU A 64 -4.96 -3.72 0.82
CA LEU A 64 -4.56 -2.86 1.94
C LEU A 64 -5.75 -2.05 2.44
N LEU A 65 -5.68 -1.61 3.71
CA LEU A 65 -6.65 -0.68 4.27
C LEU A 65 -6.25 0.75 3.92
N SER A 66 -7.18 1.56 3.45
CA SER A 66 -6.91 2.91 2.96
C SER A 66 -8.01 3.90 3.35
N CYS A 67 -7.67 5.18 3.42
CA CYS A 67 -8.66 6.25 3.45
C CYS A 67 -9.14 6.59 2.04
N LYS A 68 -10.28 7.23 1.96
CA LYS A 68 -10.88 7.68 0.69
C LYS A 68 -9.93 8.54 -0.15
N TYR A 69 -9.21 9.46 0.50
CA TYR A 69 -8.28 10.35 -0.18
C TYR A 69 -7.14 9.58 -0.88
N CYS A 70 -6.46 8.70 -0.16
CA CYS A 70 -5.36 7.92 -0.72
C CYS A 70 -5.83 6.95 -1.80
N ASN A 71 -6.99 6.31 -1.59
CA ASN A 71 -7.59 5.43 -2.59
C ASN A 71 -7.90 6.20 -3.88
N THR A 72 -8.58 7.34 -3.78
CA THR A 72 -8.92 8.17 -4.94
C THR A 72 -7.66 8.69 -5.66
N ARG A 73 -6.65 9.15 -4.89
CA ARG A 73 -5.41 9.68 -5.44
C ARG A 73 -4.58 8.61 -6.16
N LYS A 74 -4.54 7.39 -5.63
CA LYS A 74 -3.90 6.27 -6.29
C LYS A 74 -4.65 5.87 -7.55
N GLY A 75 -5.98 5.78 -7.48
CA GLY A 75 -6.79 5.35 -8.61
C GLY A 75 -6.32 4.01 -9.20
N ALA A 76 -6.37 3.89 -10.50
CA ALA A 76 -6.01 2.67 -11.24
C ALA A 76 -4.63 2.76 -11.94
N ILE A 77 -3.66 3.46 -11.36
CA ILE A 77 -2.37 3.68 -12.03
C ILE A 77 -1.46 2.44 -12.01
N VAL A 78 -1.63 1.54 -11.03
CA VAL A 78 -0.85 0.30 -10.94
C VAL A 78 -1.62 -0.81 -11.63
N GLU A 79 -1.11 -1.27 -12.76
CA GLU A 79 -1.67 -2.41 -13.47
C GLU A 79 -1.04 -3.74 -13.04
N LYS A 80 -1.69 -4.83 -13.39
CA LYS A 80 -1.18 -6.18 -13.12
C LYS A 80 0.24 -6.34 -13.65
N GLY A 81 1.13 -6.84 -12.79
CA GLY A 81 2.54 -7.04 -13.11
C GLY A 81 3.44 -5.84 -12.83
N ASP A 82 2.90 -4.69 -12.43
CA ASP A 82 3.65 -3.46 -12.16
C ASP A 82 3.90 -3.17 -10.68
N LYS A 83 3.39 -4.01 -9.78
CA LYS A 83 3.50 -3.83 -8.32
C LYS A 83 4.93 -3.54 -7.85
N GLN A 84 5.91 -4.26 -8.36
CA GLN A 84 7.32 -4.11 -7.97
C GLN A 84 7.96 -2.77 -8.36
N LYS A 85 7.30 -1.97 -9.17
CA LYS A 85 7.75 -0.61 -9.54
C LYS A 85 7.44 0.43 -8.47
N TYR A 86 6.72 0.04 -7.42
CA TYR A 86 6.25 0.89 -6.34
C TYR A 86 6.72 0.36 -4.98
N LEU A 87 6.67 1.21 -3.95
CA LEU A 87 6.90 0.82 -2.57
C LEU A 87 5.57 0.59 -1.87
N TRP A 88 5.50 -0.51 -1.10
CA TRP A 88 4.30 -0.91 -0.38
C TRP A 88 4.59 -1.08 1.11
N PRO A 89 3.74 -0.51 1.99
CA PRO A 89 4.00 -0.53 3.42
C PRO A 89 3.96 -1.93 4.05
N ASP A 90 3.36 -2.90 3.40
CA ASP A 90 3.28 -4.29 3.87
C ASP A 90 4.34 -5.22 3.26
N GLU A 91 5.09 -4.76 2.27
CA GLU A 91 6.10 -5.57 1.59
C GLU A 91 7.51 -4.98 1.68
N ASP A 92 7.60 -3.66 1.78
CA ASP A 92 8.86 -2.93 1.77
C ASP A 92 9.13 -2.28 3.12
N ASP A 93 10.40 -2.09 3.46
CA ASP A 93 10.79 -1.27 4.60
C ASP A 93 10.64 0.22 4.26
N THR A 94 9.40 0.69 4.32
CA THR A 94 9.06 2.07 3.98
C THR A 94 9.56 3.08 5.01
N PHE A 95 9.97 2.63 6.20
CA PHE A 95 10.58 3.51 7.19
C PHE A 95 11.96 3.99 6.74
N HIS A 96 12.82 3.09 6.24
CA HIS A 96 14.15 3.44 5.73
C HIS A 96 14.16 3.86 4.26
N ALA A 97 13.12 3.52 3.52
CA ALA A 97 13.00 3.89 2.10
C ALA A 97 12.84 5.38 1.85
N PHE A 98 12.47 6.14 2.88
CA PHE A 98 12.31 7.59 2.82
C PHE A 98 13.24 8.30 3.80
N SER A 99 13.68 9.50 3.43
CA SER A 99 14.36 10.46 4.29
C SER A 99 13.38 11.57 4.66
N TYR A 100 13.34 11.95 5.95
CA TYR A 100 12.41 12.92 6.53
C TYR A 100 13.09 14.16 7.05
N ASP A 101 14.30 14.44 6.59
CA ASP A 101 15.14 15.59 6.97
C ASP A 101 14.76 16.90 6.26
N THR A 102 13.74 16.85 5.43
CA THR A 102 13.18 18.01 4.72
C THR A 102 11.66 18.07 4.92
N GLU A 103 11.02 19.21 4.59
CA GLU A 103 9.56 19.38 4.69
C GLU A 103 8.77 18.35 3.90
N ILE A 104 9.33 17.88 2.79
CA ILE A 104 8.72 16.84 1.95
C ILE A 104 9.60 15.61 2.02
N PRO A 105 9.06 14.45 2.40
CA PRO A 105 9.80 13.20 2.40
C PRO A 105 10.38 12.89 1.02
N LYS A 106 11.65 12.48 0.99
CA LYS A 106 12.36 12.11 -0.23
C LYS A 106 12.75 10.64 -0.19
N LEU A 107 12.90 10.04 -1.36
CA LEU A 107 13.43 8.68 -1.45
C LEU A 107 14.87 8.62 -0.94
N ASN A 108 15.12 7.64 -0.10
CA ASN A 108 16.47 7.25 0.29
C ASN A 108 17.08 6.35 -0.78
N GLU A 109 17.60 6.94 -1.84
CA GLU A 109 18.14 6.20 -2.99
C GLU A 109 19.28 5.26 -2.60
N ARG A 110 20.13 5.66 -1.65
CA ARG A 110 21.25 4.83 -1.17
C ARG A 110 20.73 3.55 -0.52
N TYR A 111 19.71 3.67 0.34
CA TYR A 111 19.07 2.51 0.95
C TYR A 111 18.42 1.59 -0.09
N LEU A 112 17.64 2.16 -1.01
CA LEU A 112 16.96 1.39 -2.05
C LEU A 112 17.95 0.65 -2.97
N GLN A 113 19.07 1.28 -3.33
CA GLN A 113 20.13 0.63 -4.09
C GLN A 113 20.76 -0.53 -3.32
N SER A 114 20.97 -0.39 -2.00
CA SER A 114 21.51 -1.46 -1.16
C SER A 114 20.56 -2.68 -1.09
N GLN A 115 19.26 -2.46 -1.26
CA GLN A 115 18.24 -3.50 -1.32
C GLN A 115 17.99 -4.05 -2.74
N GLY A 116 18.80 -3.63 -3.73
CA GLY A 116 18.65 -4.05 -5.11
C GLY A 116 17.38 -3.52 -5.80
N ARG A 117 16.75 -2.49 -5.22
CA ARG A 117 15.51 -1.90 -5.76
C ARG A 117 15.83 -0.83 -6.78
N ARG A 118 15.33 -1.01 -8.00
CA ARG A 118 15.33 0.01 -9.05
C ARG A 118 13.89 0.49 -9.25
N LEU A 119 13.61 1.66 -8.70
CA LEU A 119 12.31 2.30 -8.86
C LEU A 119 12.31 3.18 -10.10
N ASP A 120 11.18 3.20 -10.81
CA ASP A 120 11.02 4.10 -11.94
C ASP A 120 10.85 5.53 -11.43
N ARG A 121 11.86 6.37 -11.60
CA ARG A 121 11.90 7.77 -11.15
C ARG A 121 10.79 8.64 -11.75
N LYS A 122 10.20 8.22 -12.85
CA LYS A 122 9.12 8.97 -13.54
C LYS A 122 7.75 8.66 -12.97
N ARG A 123 7.62 7.60 -12.17
CA ARG A 123 6.36 7.22 -11.55
C ARG A 123 6.36 7.70 -10.09
N LYS A 124 5.25 8.26 -9.66
CA LYS A 124 5.05 8.64 -8.26
C LYS A 124 5.12 7.38 -7.40
N ILE A 125 6.23 7.21 -6.72
CA ILE A 125 6.61 6.00 -5.99
C ILE A 125 5.80 5.88 -4.68
N CYS A 126 5.31 7.00 -4.21
CA CYS A 126 4.30 7.07 -3.17
C CYS A 126 3.19 8.00 -3.63
N PHE A 127 1.96 7.53 -3.60
CA PHE A 127 0.78 8.27 -4.03
C PHE A 127 0.45 9.46 -3.13
N ILE A 128 1.18 9.61 -2.04
CA ILE A 128 0.97 10.59 -0.99
C ILE A 128 1.99 11.73 -1.08
N LEU A 129 3.08 11.52 -1.79
CA LEU A 129 4.14 12.52 -1.98
C LEU A 129 3.90 13.39 -3.21
#